data_7b412640f9f5e4a54c7fdd345371d5b6
#
_entry.id   7b412640f9f5e4a54c7fdd345371d5b6
#
_cell.length_a   1.000
_cell.length_b   1.000
_cell.length_c   1.000
_cell.angle_alpha   90.00
_cell.angle_beta   90.00
_cell.angle_gamma   90.00
#
_symmetry.space_group_name_H-M   'P 1'
#
loop_
_entity.id
_entity.type
_entity.pdbx_description
1 polymer ?
#
loop_
_entity_poly.entity_id
_entity_poly.type
_entity_poly.pdbx_seq_one_letter_code
_entity_poly.pdbx_strand_id
1 'polypeptide(L)'
;MKKFRWQLLILFLTGLVVGTLLILEKRGGIGQSGTPQPVTGGVYTEALVGNLTRLNPMLDSLNQADKAVDRLIYSSIVRFDSRGIPEPDLAESIGVSQDGIIYNVLLKENLRWHDGEPLTTADIAFSIDLMKSGEGFISKDLIEFWKAIQVVVLDERSVQFVLPEAYAPFQDYLTFGVLPKHILGDLSLQEVSDSDFNLRPVGSGPFQISDITVEDSKITGITLKPFKDYSGTPPYLQEIVFRYYPDALSAYQAYKDGFVQGISEIPNSLLPTVLSETDLSIYSGRLPQISMVLLNLNDPGVPFLQDAEIRKALLMGINRQRLVNEIFNGQAILAKGVVFPESWAYLETLATVDYDVEQAAFLLKEAGYVVTGDQNPVRMKEDKALRFVLSYPDDDLHRRIAESIQADWQTLSIDVTLEPIPVDVFVSDKLDPRAYQAALVDLNLSNTPDPDPYPFWDLGQAETGQNYSQWNNRLASDSIEQARVTTDIYERTRLYHNFQAIFAKELPSLPLFYPVYNYAVDSLIQGVSMGPLMDTSDRFATITSWYITARRTQTTETPAGK
;
A
#
# COMPACT_ATOMS: atom_id res chain seq x y z
N MET A 1 -29.07 65.32 20.91
CA MET A 1 -30.15 64.63 20.16
C MET A 1 -29.72 64.04 18.78
N LYS A 2 -28.67 64.50 18.10
CA LYS A 2 -28.26 63.92 16.79
C LYS A 2 -27.62 62.54 16.89
N LYS A 3 -26.87 62.18 17.96
CA LYS A 3 -26.24 60.89 18.14
C LYS A 3 -27.23 59.74 18.37
N PHE A 4 -28.38 59.99 18.99
CA PHE A 4 -29.38 58.99 19.29
C PHE A 4 -30.19 58.53 18.05
N ARG A 5 -30.31 59.38 17.04
CA ARG A 5 -30.97 59.08 15.75
C ARG A 5 -30.19 58.09 14.88
N TRP A 6 -28.88 58.15 14.92
CA TRP A 6 -28.03 57.22 14.19
C TRP A 6 -28.02 55.80 14.81
N GLN A 7 -28.06 55.71 16.14
CA GLN A 7 -28.16 54.43 16.83
C GLN A 7 -29.53 53.75 16.60
N LEU A 8 -30.61 54.47 16.56
CA LEU A 8 -31.92 53.96 16.20
C LEU A 8 -32.00 53.51 14.73
N LEU A 9 -31.33 54.20 13.83
CA LEU A 9 -31.27 53.85 12.40
C LEU A 9 -30.48 52.57 12.19
N ILE A 10 -29.37 52.39 12.90
CA ILE A 10 -28.58 51.15 12.88
C ILE A 10 -29.38 49.98 13.44
N LEU A 11 -30.07 50.14 14.57
CA LEU A 11 -30.93 49.11 15.15
C LEU A 11 -32.09 48.72 14.22
N PHE A 12 -32.67 49.69 13.52
CA PHE A 12 -33.74 49.41 12.55
C PHE A 12 -33.23 48.67 11.33
N LEU A 13 -32.06 49.08 10.78
CA LEU A 13 -31.42 48.38 9.67
C LEU A 13 -30.99 46.97 10.03
N THR A 14 -30.42 46.77 11.22
CA THR A 14 -30.04 45.42 11.71
C THR A 14 -31.26 44.53 11.91
N GLY A 15 -32.34 45.09 12.47
CA GLY A 15 -33.62 44.38 12.60
C GLY A 15 -34.27 44.02 11.26
N LEU A 16 -34.11 44.89 10.24
CA LEU A 16 -34.61 44.64 8.88
C LEU A 16 -33.78 43.57 8.17
N VAL A 17 -32.46 43.56 8.33
CA VAL A 17 -31.56 42.50 7.79
C VAL A 17 -31.85 41.16 8.47
N VAL A 18 -31.95 41.13 9.80
CA VAL A 18 -32.28 39.91 10.52
C VAL A 18 -33.69 39.41 10.17
N GLY A 19 -34.67 40.32 10.06
CA GLY A 19 -36.04 39.98 9.63
C GLY A 19 -36.11 39.44 8.20
N THR A 20 -35.33 40.03 7.26
CA THR A 20 -35.20 39.49 5.88
C THR A 20 -34.50 38.15 5.84
N LEU A 21 -33.46 37.95 6.62
CA LEU A 21 -32.79 36.64 6.72
C LEU A 21 -33.72 35.55 7.29
N LEU A 22 -34.51 35.87 8.35
CA LEU A 22 -35.49 34.95 8.91
C LEU A 22 -36.67 34.67 7.96
N ILE A 23 -37.07 35.64 7.12
CA ILE A 23 -38.12 35.46 6.12
C ILE A 23 -37.58 34.65 4.91
N LEU A 24 -36.30 34.84 4.53
CA LEU A 24 -35.63 34.03 3.53
C LEU A 24 -35.44 32.59 4.03
N GLU A 25 -35.12 32.40 5.30
CA GLU A 25 -35.07 31.08 5.94
C GLU A 25 -36.45 30.38 5.97
N LYS A 26 -37.51 31.12 6.15
CA LYS A 26 -38.90 30.60 6.15
C LYS A 26 -39.55 30.43 4.76
N ARG A 27 -39.11 31.19 3.74
CA ARG A 27 -39.70 31.19 2.39
C ARG A 27 -38.89 30.45 1.31
N GLY A 28 -37.65 30.30 1.50
CA GLY A 28 -36.81 29.51 0.64
C GLY A 28 -36.07 28.61 1.56
N GLY A 29 -36.28 27.36 1.46
CA GLY A 29 -35.17 26.49 1.72
C GLY A 29 -34.04 27.01 0.84
N ILE A 30 -33.16 27.87 1.41
CA ILE A 30 -31.77 27.84 1.05
C ILE A 30 -31.48 26.38 1.18
N GLY A 31 -31.36 25.69 0.03
CA GLY A 31 -31.32 24.26 0.01
C GLY A 31 -30.41 23.82 1.14
N GLN A 32 -30.97 23.11 2.11
CA GLN A 32 -30.15 22.21 2.84
C GLN A 32 -29.45 21.43 1.74
N SER A 33 -28.19 21.77 1.47
CA SER A 33 -27.22 20.84 0.95
C SER A 33 -27.08 19.78 2.03
N GLY A 34 -28.16 19.00 2.21
CA GLY A 34 -28.11 17.79 3.00
C GLY A 34 -27.01 16.97 2.35
N THR A 35 -25.99 16.67 3.10
CA THR A 35 -25.06 15.61 2.70
C THR A 35 -25.91 14.46 2.19
N PRO A 36 -25.68 13.97 0.97
CA PRO A 36 -26.46 12.86 0.42
C PRO A 36 -26.48 11.74 1.46
N GLN A 37 -27.67 11.32 1.89
CA GLN A 37 -27.78 10.20 2.82
C GLN A 37 -27.54 8.92 2.03
N PRO A 38 -26.73 7.97 2.56
CA PRO A 38 -26.55 6.68 1.94
C PRO A 38 -27.89 5.97 1.74
N VAL A 39 -28.15 5.50 0.53
CA VAL A 39 -29.34 4.73 0.20
C VAL A 39 -28.87 3.39 -0.37
N THR A 40 -29.46 2.30 0.14
CA THR A 40 -29.18 0.96 -0.40
C THR A 40 -29.74 0.84 -1.81
N GLY A 41 -28.90 0.38 -2.75
CA GLY A 41 -29.28 0.18 -4.15
C GLY A 41 -28.17 0.55 -5.12
N GLY A 42 -28.46 0.34 -6.41
CA GLY A 42 -27.56 0.67 -7.51
C GLY A 42 -26.54 -0.42 -7.82
N VAL A 43 -26.00 -0.34 -9.03
CA VAL A 43 -24.98 -1.23 -9.57
C VAL A 43 -23.72 -0.43 -9.80
N TYR A 44 -22.62 -0.88 -9.22
CA TYR A 44 -21.29 -0.34 -9.47
C TYR A 44 -20.55 -1.24 -10.46
N THR A 45 -20.05 -0.67 -11.55
CA THR A 45 -19.29 -1.42 -12.56
C THR A 45 -17.85 -0.90 -12.61
N GLU A 46 -16.87 -1.78 -12.44
CA GLU A 46 -15.44 -1.45 -12.50
C GLU A 46 -14.72 -2.19 -13.62
N ALA A 47 -13.84 -1.47 -14.31
CA ALA A 47 -12.87 -2.06 -15.21
C ALA A 47 -11.66 -2.57 -14.41
N LEU A 48 -11.42 -3.87 -14.45
CA LEU A 48 -10.20 -4.51 -13.95
C LEU A 48 -9.21 -4.71 -15.10
N VAL A 49 -7.99 -4.23 -14.93
CA VAL A 49 -6.89 -4.53 -15.85
C VAL A 49 -6.36 -5.91 -15.56
N GLY A 50 -6.35 -6.79 -16.57
CA GLY A 50 -5.96 -8.19 -16.44
C GLY A 50 -7.09 -9.15 -16.82
N ASN A 51 -7.05 -10.34 -16.25
CA ASN A 51 -8.03 -11.39 -16.48
C ASN A 51 -8.23 -12.23 -15.22
N LEU A 52 -9.39 -12.83 -15.08
CA LEU A 52 -9.67 -13.79 -14.01
C LEU A 52 -8.91 -15.10 -14.27
N THR A 53 -8.23 -15.57 -13.23
CA THR A 53 -7.56 -16.86 -13.22
C THR A 53 -8.07 -17.79 -12.11
N ARG A 54 -7.97 -17.36 -10.86
CA ARG A 54 -8.36 -18.14 -9.68
C ARG A 54 -8.81 -17.24 -8.55
N LEU A 55 -10.06 -17.35 -8.18
CA LEU A 55 -10.60 -16.64 -7.00
C LEU A 55 -10.31 -17.44 -5.73
N ASN A 56 -9.09 -17.31 -5.25
CA ASN A 56 -8.63 -18.00 -4.05
C ASN A 56 -7.49 -17.20 -3.39
N PRO A 57 -7.66 -16.72 -2.15
CA PRO A 57 -6.72 -15.83 -1.48
C PRO A 57 -5.36 -16.47 -1.17
N MET A 58 -5.20 -17.76 -1.34
CA MET A 58 -3.90 -18.44 -1.24
C MET A 58 -3.17 -18.56 -2.59
N LEU A 59 -3.86 -18.29 -3.71
CA LEU A 59 -3.36 -18.49 -5.08
C LEU A 59 -3.34 -17.20 -5.90
N ASP A 60 -3.78 -16.09 -5.35
CA ASP A 60 -3.95 -14.80 -6.03
C ASP A 60 -2.70 -13.90 -6.01
N SER A 61 -1.62 -14.33 -5.38
CA SER A 61 -0.44 -13.50 -5.06
C SER A 61 0.16 -12.76 -6.28
N LEU A 62 0.03 -13.32 -7.47
CA LEU A 62 0.55 -12.77 -8.72
C LEU A 62 -0.52 -12.13 -9.63
N ASN A 63 -1.80 -12.15 -9.23
CA ASN A 63 -2.89 -11.62 -10.05
C ASN A 63 -3.70 -10.57 -9.28
N GLN A 64 -3.44 -9.29 -9.57
CA GLN A 64 -4.14 -8.18 -8.92
C GLN A 64 -5.65 -8.11 -9.24
N ALA A 65 -6.07 -8.65 -10.40
CA ALA A 65 -7.47 -8.71 -10.75
C ALA A 65 -8.22 -9.77 -9.89
N ASP A 66 -7.60 -10.92 -9.64
CA ASP A 66 -8.14 -11.94 -8.73
C ASP A 66 -8.20 -11.42 -7.29
N LYS A 67 -7.10 -10.81 -6.78
CA LYS A 67 -7.05 -10.18 -5.45
C LYS A 67 -8.16 -9.17 -5.23
N ALA A 68 -8.45 -8.34 -6.25
CA ALA A 68 -9.49 -7.33 -6.16
C ALA A 68 -10.89 -7.95 -5.92
N VAL A 69 -11.16 -9.10 -6.52
CA VAL A 69 -12.42 -9.84 -6.34
C VAL A 69 -12.41 -10.62 -5.01
N ASP A 70 -11.30 -11.29 -4.70
CA ASP A 70 -11.13 -12.09 -3.48
C ASP A 70 -11.30 -11.25 -2.21
N ARG A 71 -10.85 -9.98 -2.23
CA ARG A 71 -11.04 -9.02 -1.15
C ARG A 71 -12.51 -8.80 -0.76
N LEU A 72 -13.44 -9.01 -1.69
CA LEU A 72 -14.88 -8.87 -1.48
C LEU A 72 -15.57 -10.18 -1.11
N ILE A 73 -14.98 -11.30 -1.49
CA ILE A 73 -15.57 -12.65 -1.32
C ILE A 73 -15.17 -13.26 0.01
N TYR A 74 -13.94 -13.01 0.48
CA TYR A 74 -13.40 -13.65 1.67
C TYR A 74 -13.25 -12.67 2.84
N SER A 75 -13.49 -13.17 4.04
CA SER A 75 -13.13 -12.50 5.29
C SER A 75 -11.89 -13.14 5.91
N SER A 76 -11.24 -12.39 6.77
CA SER A 76 -10.05 -12.79 7.52
C SER A 76 -10.30 -12.75 9.03
N ILE A 77 -9.39 -13.29 9.82
CA ILE A 77 -9.52 -13.26 11.30
C ILE A 77 -9.45 -11.82 11.78
N VAL A 78 -8.50 -11.04 11.23
CA VAL A 78 -8.33 -9.60 11.46
C VAL A 78 -8.23 -8.87 10.13
N ARG A 79 -8.47 -7.57 10.13
CA ARG A 79 -8.25 -6.65 9.02
C ARG A 79 -7.44 -5.44 9.50
N PHE A 80 -6.94 -4.62 8.61
CA PHE A 80 -6.27 -3.38 8.99
C PHE A 80 -7.24 -2.20 9.11
N ASP A 81 -7.03 -1.38 10.14
CA ASP A 81 -7.68 -0.07 10.25
C ASP A 81 -7.04 0.94 9.27
N SER A 82 -7.55 2.18 9.26
CA SER A 82 -7.04 3.26 8.41
C SER A 82 -5.59 3.71 8.72
N ARG A 83 -4.93 3.15 9.71
CA ARG A 83 -3.53 3.40 10.08
C ARG A 83 -2.65 2.17 9.89
N GLY A 84 -3.22 1.07 9.37
CA GLY A 84 -2.52 -0.20 9.22
C GLY A 84 -2.35 -0.97 10.55
N ILE A 85 -3.21 -0.73 11.54
CA ILE A 85 -3.23 -1.50 12.80
C ILE A 85 -4.24 -2.64 12.66
N PRO A 86 -3.87 -3.89 13.02
CA PRO A 86 -4.80 -5.01 13.01
C PRO A 86 -6.00 -4.79 13.95
N GLU A 87 -7.21 -4.96 13.41
CA GLU A 87 -8.46 -4.95 14.17
C GLU A 87 -9.30 -6.20 13.87
N PRO A 88 -10.14 -6.67 14.80
CA PRO A 88 -10.99 -7.85 14.60
C PRO A 88 -11.90 -7.74 13.38
N ASP A 89 -11.93 -8.82 12.53
CA ASP A 89 -12.90 -9.00 11.42
C ASP A 89 -13.82 -10.21 11.70
N LEU A 90 -13.42 -11.46 11.45
CA LEU A 90 -14.14 -12.66 11.93
C LEU A 90 -14.01 -12.82 13.45
N ALA A 91 -12.89 -12.36 14.01
CA ALA A 91 -12.70 -12.35 15.45
C ALA A 91 -13.69 -11.38 16.14
N GLU A 92 -14.20 -11.78 17.29
CA GLU A 92 -14.86 -10.90 18.27
C GLU A 92 -13.80 -10.20 19.14
N SER A 93 -12.77 -10.96 19.53
CA SER A 93 -11.67 -10.47 20.34
C SER A 93 -10.42 -11.31 20.19
N ILE A 94 -9.27 -10.68 20.46
CA ILE A 94 -7.96 -11.34 20.51
C ILE A 94 -7.31 -11.00 21.83
N GLY A 95 -6.98 -12.02 22.62
CA GLY A 95 -6.25 -11.90 23.87
C GLY A 95 -4.81 -12.38 23.70
N VAL A 96 -3.85 -11.60 24.18
CA VAL A 96 -2.42 -11.95 24.13
C VAL A 96 -1.93 -12.22 25.56
N SER A 97 -1.17 -13.30 25.75
CA SER A 97 -0.54 -13.60 27.03
C SER A 97 0.51 -12.53 27.40
N GLN A 98 0.79 -12.39 28.69
CA GLN A 98 1.71 -11.37 29.17
C GLN A 98 3.14 -11.50 28.61
N ASP A 99 3.54 -12.72 28.27
CA ASP A 99 4.84 -13.03 27.65
C ASP A 99 4.83 -12.89 26.12
N GLY A 100 3.68 -12.55 25.52
CA GLY A 100 3.57 -12.35 24.06
C GLY A 100 3.63 -13.63 23.23
N ILE A 101 3.55 -14.82 23.85
CA ILE A 101 3.70 -16.12 23.17
C ILE A 101 2.36 -16.74 22.77
N ILE A 102 1.30 -16.50 23.54
CA ILE A 102 0.00 -17.12 23.33
C ILE A 102 -1.02 -16.08 22.87
N TYR A 103 -1.64 -16.34 21.71
CA TYR A 103 -2.74 -15.54 21.17
C TYR A 103 -4.02 -16.36 21.20
N ASN A 104 -5.02 -15.90 21.95
CA ASN A 104 -6.34 -16.51 22.04
C ASN A 104 -7.30 -15.71 21.17
N VAL A 105 -7.86 -16.32 20.16
CA VAL A 105 -8.84 -15.73 19.25
C VAL A 105 -10.22 -16.31 19.55
N LEU A 106 -11.16 -15.43 19.84
CA LEU A 106 -12.58 -15.77 19.94
C LEU A 106 -13.30 -15.26 18.69
N LEU A 107 -13.98 -16.14 17.96
CA LEU A 107 -14.77 -15.77 16.79
C LEU A 107 -16.11 -15.17 17.17
N LYS A 108 -16.65 -14.28 16.32
CA LYS A 108 -18.02 -13.77 16.42
C LYS A 108 -19.04 -14.90 16.42
N GLU A 109 -20.22 -14.62 16.94
CA GLU A 109 -21.34 -15.58 16.91
C GLU A 109 -21.98 -15.65 15.52
N ASN A 110 -22.54 -16.84 15.19
CA ASN A 110 -23.34 -17.05 13.98
C ASN A 110 -22.62 -16.71 12.66
N LEU A 111 -21.30 -16.87 12.59
CA LEU A 111 -20.56 -16.75 11.34
C LEU A 111 -21.03 -17.81 10.33
N ARG A 112 -21.18 -17.39 9.07
CA ARG A 112 -21.67 -18.24 7.99
C ARG A 112 -20.85 -18.06 6.71
N TRP A 113 -20.76 -19.14 5.98
CA TRP A 113 -20.32 -19.17 4.59
C TRP A 113 -21.44 -18.70 3.65
N HIS A 114 -21.10 -18.33 2.40
CA HIS A 114 -22.05 -17.89 1.37
C HIS A 114 -23.13 -18.93 1.03
N ASP A 115 -22.86 -20.21 1.26
CA ASP A 115 -23.81 -21.33 1.09
C ASP A 115 -24.69 -21.59 2.33
N GLY A 116 -24.45 -20.86 3.42
CA GLY A 116 -25.20 -20.93 4.66
C GLY A 116 -24.63 -21.88 5.71
N GLU A 117 -23.57 -22.65 5.40
CA GLU A 117 -22.90 -23.50 6.38
C GLU A 117 -22.20 -22.64 7.47
N PRO A 118 -22.09 -23.12 8.72
CA PRO A 118 -21.40 -22.39 9.78
C PRO A 118 -19.89 -22.31 9.52
N LEU A 119 -19.31 -21.10 9.73
CA LEU A 119 -17.87 -20.89 9.74
C LEU A 119 -17.35 -21.04 11.17
N THR A 120 -16.34 -21.88 11.36
CA THR A 120 -15.79 -22.25 12.66
C THR A 120 -14.28 -22.18 12.69
N THR A 121 -13.69 -22.37 13.86
CA THR A 121 -12.24 -22.46 14.05
C THR A 121 -11.59 -23.64 13.31
N ALA A 122 -12.38 -24.65 12.92
CA ALA A 122 -11.90 -25.75 12.08
C ALA A 122 -11.52 -25.30 10.66
N ASP A 123 -12.19 -24.25 10.13
CA ASP A 123 -11.88 -23.64 8.84
C ASP A 123 -10.57 -22.83 8.91
N ILE A 124 -10.33 -22.15 10.04
CA ILE A 124 -9.07 -21.44 10.29
C ILE A 124 -7.89 -22.41 10.33
N ALA A 125 -8.02 -23.48 11.13
CA ALA A 125 -6.97 -24.50 11.24
C ALA A 125 -6.69 -25.16 9.89
N PHE A 126 -7.74 -25.50 9.12
CA PHE A 126 -7.63 -26.04 7.77
C PHE A 126 -6.89 -25.10 6.82
N SER A 127 -7.24 -23.81 6.81
CA SER A 127 -6.59 -22.81 5.96
C SER A 127 -5.08 -22.71 6.24
N ILE A 128 -4.71 -22.75 7.52
CA ILE A 128 -3.29 -22.74 7.94
C ILE A 128 -2.59 -24.05 7.54
N ASP A 129 -3.24 -25.19 7.66
CA ASP A 129 -2.64 -26.47 7.26
C ASP A 129 -2.43 -26.55 5.74
N LEU A 130 -3.31 -25.95 4.93
CA LEU A 130 -3.07 -25.75 3.49
C LEU A 130 -1.83 -24.87 3.25
N MET A 131 -1.66 -23.75 3.98
CA MET A 131 -0.47 -22.90 3.85
C MET A 131 0.81 -23.66 4.20
N LYS A 132 0.81 -24.48 5.28
CA LYS A 132 1.97 -25.29 5.70
C LYS A 132 2.41 -26.31 4.66
N SER A 133 1.48 -26.78 3.83
CA SER A 133 1.72 -27.77 2.77
C SER A 133 1.80 -27.18 1.36
N GLY A 134 1.80 -25.84 1.25
CA GLY A 134 1.65 -25.13 -0.01
C GLY A 134 2.94 -24.93 -0.82
N GLU A 135 3.88 -25.89 -0.81
CA GLU A 135 5.13 -25.78 -1.58
C GLU A 135 4.84 -25.54 -3.07
N GLY A 136 5.52 -24.52 -3.64
CA GLY A 136 5.33 -24.11 -5.02
C GLY A 136 4.25 -23.02 -5.23
N PHE A 137 3.38 -22.79 -4.25
CA PHE A 137 2.36 -21.73 -4.27
C PHE A 137 2.60 -20.67 -3.19
N ILE A 138 3.03 -21.10 -2.03
CA ILE A 138 3.29 -20.25 -0.86
C ILE A 138 4.81 -20.08 -0.71
N SER A 139 5.26 -18.89 -0.33
CA SER A 139 6.67 -18.62 -0.09
C SER A 139 7.23 -19.54 1.02
N LYS A 140 8.48 -19.97 0.86
CA LYS A 140 9.14 -20.85 1.84
C LYS A 140 9.14 -20.24 3.23
N ASP A 141 9.37 -18.94 3.33
CA ASP A 141 9.43 -18.23 4.63
C ASP A 141 8.08 -18.26 5.34
N LEU A 142 6.97 -18.07 4.60
CA LEU A 142 5.62 -18.14 5.17
C LEU A 142 5.24 -19.58 5.58
N ILE A 143 5.67 -20.57 4.79
CA ILE A 143 5.49 -22.00 5.15
C ILE A 143 6.22 -22.31 6.47
N GLU A 144 7.50 -21.93 6.58
CA GLU A 144 8.30 -22.20 7.80
C GLU A 144 7.77 -21.40 9.00
N PHE A 145 7.32 -20.17 8.77
CA PHE A 145 6.66 -19.38 9.80
C PHE A 145 5.44 -20.11 10.39
N TRP A 146 4.51 -20.57 9.54
CA TRP A 146 3.33 -21.29 10.02
C TRP A 146 3.65 -22.66 10.61
N LYS A 147 4.66 -23.37 10.11
CA LYS A 147 5.13 -24.65 10.69
C LYS A 147 5.67 -24.48 12.11
N ALA A 148 6.28 -23.35 12.42
CA ALA A 148 6.81 -23.06 13.77
C ALA A 148 5.70 -22.76 14.79
N ILE A 149 4.47 -22.44 14.36
CA ILE A 149 3.36 -22.04 15.22
C ILE A 149 2.44 -23.24 15.48
N GLN A 150 2.16 -23.50 16.77
CA GLN A 150 1.15 -24.47 17.14
C GLN A 150 -0.24 -23.83 17.12
N VAL A 151 -1.15 -24.41 16.34
CA VAL A 151 -2.57 -24.01 16.29
C VAL A 151 -3.38 -25.02 17.08
N VAL A 152 -4.11 -24.56 18.08
CA VAL A 152 -4.93 -25.39 18.97
C VAL A 152 -6.39 -24.97 18.89
N VAL A 153 -7.22 -25.79 18.27
CA VAL A 153 -8.69 -25.60 18.28
C VAL A 153 -9.22 -26.00 19.64
N LEU A 154 -9.77 -25.06 20.40
CA LEU A 154 -10.34 -25.29 21.72
C LEU A 154 -11.82 -25.68 21.65
N ASP A 155 -12.57 -24.97 20.80
CA ASP A 155 -13.97 -25.22 20.47
C ASP A 155 -14.32 -24.59 19.10
N GLU A 156 -15.60 -24.61 18.69
CA GLU A 156 -16.04 -24.09 17.39
C GLU A 156 -15.80 -22.57 17.18
N ARG A 157 -15.55 -21.82 18.27
CA ARG A 157 -15.34 -20.36 18.24
C ARG A 157 -13.99 -19.94 18.80
N SER A 158 -13.29 -20.82 19.50
CA SER A 158 -12.07 -20.46 20.22
C SER A 158 -10.87 -21.23 19.63
N VAL A 159 -9.88 -20.48 19.13
CA VAL A 159 -8.61 -21.01 18.65
C VAL A 159 -7.45 -20.30 19.35
N GLN A 160 -6.42 -21.07 19.66
CA GLN A 160 -5.21 -20.56 20.30
C GLN A 160 -4.01 -20.79 19.39
N PHE A 161 -3.19 -19.76 19.25
CA PHE A 161 -1.89 -19.82 18.59
C PHE A 161 -0.80 -19.74 19.62
N VAL A 162 0.13 -20.72 19.59
CA VAL A 162 1.29 -20.75 20.49
C VAL A 162 2.54 -20.58 19.63
N LEU A 163 3.20 -19.47 19.83
CA LEU A 163 4.42 -19.09 19.12
C LEU A 163 5.66 -19.67 19.83
N PRO A 164 6.75 -19.94 19.11
CA PRO A 164 7.99 -20.40 19.72
C PRO A 164 8.66 -19.34 20.62
N GLU A 165 8.43 -18.07 20.30
CA GLU A 165 8.92 -16.88 21.04
C GLU A 165 7.95 -15.71 20.84
N ALA A 166 8.08 -14.66 21.66
CA ALA A 166 7.27 -13.46 21.51
C ALA A 166 7.50 -12.80 20.13
N TYR A 167 6.41 -12.55 19.42
CA TYR A 167 6.46 -11.92 18.10
C TYR A 167 5.27 -10.98 17.91
N ALA A 168 5.49 -9.69 18.16
CA ALA A 168 4.42 -8.69 18.14
C ALA A 168 3.74 -8.52 16.77
N PRO A 169 4.43 -8.66 15.59
CA PRO A 169 3.79 -8.62 14.28
C PRO A 169 2.85 -9.80 13.98
N PHE A 170 2.72 -10.77 14.86
CA PHE A 170 1.93 -11.99 14.60
C PHE A 170 0.49 -11.71 14.15
N GLN A 171 -0.17 -10.70 14.73
CA GLN A 171 -1.57 -10.40 14.38
C GLN A 171 -1.74 -10.01 12.91
N ASP A 172 -0.74 -9.40 12.30
CA ASP A 172 -0.74 -8.99 10.90
C ASP A 172 -0.81 -10.20 9.97
N TYR A 173 -0.25 -11.35 10.40
CA TYR A 173 -0.32 -12.62 9.66
C TYR A 173 -1.69 -13.30 9.74
N LEU A 174 -2.63 -12.76 10.52
CA LEU A 174 -4.00 -13.27 10.60
C LEU A 174 -4.96 -12.61 9.59
N THR A 175 -4.43 -11.83 8.64
CA THR A 175 -5.19 -11.14 7.58
C THR A 175 -5.45 -11.99 6.34
N PHE A 176 -5.05 -13.26 6.32
CA PHE A 176 -5.33 -14.16 5.20
C PHE A 176 -6.83 -14.49 5.09
N GLY A 177 -7.32 -14.64 3.86
CA GLY A 177 -8.69 -15.09 3.60
C GLY A 177 -8.88 -16.55 4.05
N VAL A 178 -9.90 -16.79 4.88
CA VAL A 178 -10.21 -18.14 5.39
C VAL A 178 -10.92 -18.95 4.31
N LEU A 179 -10.56 -20.24 4.16
CA LEU A 179 -11.12 -21.16 3.18
C LEU A 179 -12.08 -22.18 3.81
N PRO A 180 -13.16 -22.59 3.07
CA PRO A 180 -14.20 -23.49 3.59
C PRO A 180 -13.73 -24.95 3.65
N LYS A 181 -13.51 -25.45 4.87
CA LYS A 181 -13.10 -26.85 5.10
C LYS A 181 -14.15 -27.85 4.60
N HIS A 182 -15.44 -27.55 4.73
CA HIS A 182 -16.53 -28.46 4.33
C HIS A 182 -16.56 -28.73 2.82
N ILE A 183 -15.92 -27.85 2.00
CA ILE A 183 -15.82 -28.02 0.55
C ILE A 183 -14.44 -28.57 0.15
N LEU A 184 -13.37 -28.06 0.77
CA LEU A 184 -11.98 -28.29 0.34
C LEU A 184 -11.20 -29.23 1.25
N GLY A 185 -11.80 -29.71 2.34
CA GLY A 185 -11.08 -30.34 3.46
C GLY A 185 -10.31 -31.63 3.13
N ASP A 186 -10.61 -32.26 2.02
CA ASP A 186 -9.94 -33.50 1.59
C ASP A 186 -8.88 -33.24 0.48
N LEU A 187 -8.69 -31.99 0.07
CA LEU A 187 -7.82 -31.61 -1.04
C LEU A 187 -6.47 -31.04 -0.55
N SER A 188 -5.40 -31.38 -1.25
CA SER A 188 -4.11 -30.69 -1.18
C SER A 188 -4.19 -29.31 -1.88
N LEU A 189 -3.27 -28.39 -1.60
CA LEU A 189 -3.27 -27.07 -2.26
C LEU A 189 -3.10 -27.20 -3.79
N GLN A 190 -2.38 -28.20 -4.29
CA GLN A 190 -2.31 -28.49 -5.72
C GLN A 190 -3.69 -28.86 -6.28
N GLU A 191 -4.43 -29.75 -5.64
CA GLU A 191 -5.79 -30.12 -6.06
C GLU A 191 -6.76 -28.94 -5.93
N VAL A 192 -6.62 -28.12 -4.88
CA VAL A 192 -7.37 -26.87 -4.73
C VAL A 192 -7.05 -25.92 -5.91
N SER A 193 -5.79 -25.82 -6.35
CA SER A 193 -5.42 -24.94 -7.46
C SER A 193 -6.08 -25.33 -8.79
N ASP A 194 -6.38 -26.60 -8.97
CA ASP A 194 -6.99 -27.17 -10.17
C ASP A 194 -8.53 -27.32 -10.04
N SER A 195 -9.10 -26.95 -8.90
CA SER A 195 -10.52 -27.13 -8.59
C SER A 195 -11.40 -26.07 -9.27
N ASP A 196 -12.60 -26.49 -9.71
CA ASP A 196 -13.67 -25.59 -10.17
C ASP A 196 -14.13 -24.61 -9.08
N PHE A 197 -13.82 -24.86 -7.82
CA PHE A 197 -14.04 -23.95 -6.70
C PHE A 197 -13.48 -22.57 -6.99
N ASN A 198 -12.32 -22.47 -7.63
CA ASN A 198 -11.65 -21.19 -7.92
C ASN A 198 -12.38 -20.31 -8.95
N LEU A 199 -13.38 -20.82 -9.64
CA LEU A 199 -14.26 -20.04 -10.51
C LEU A 199 -15.59 -19.68 -9.84
N ARG A 200 -16.04 -20.47 -8.85
CA ARG A 200 -17.27 -20.25 -8.09
C ARG A 200 -17.03 -20.47 -6.60
N PRO A 201 -16.17 -19.66 -5.98
CA PRO A 201 -15.82 -19.84 -4.60
C PRO A 201 -17.00 -19.58 -3.65
N VAL A 202 -16.98 -20.27 -2.54
CA VAL A 202 -17.80 -20.00 -1.37
C VAL A 202 -16.93 -19.29 -0.34
N GLY A 203 -17.19 -18.02 -0.11
CA GLY A 203 -16.48 -17.20 0.87
C GLY A 203 -17.36 -16.83 2.06
N SER A 204 -16.89 -15.88 2.85
CA SER A 204 -17.60 -15.33 4.03
C SER A 204 -17.61 -13.80 4.05
N GLY A 205 -17.11 -13.19 2.98
CA GLY A 205 -17.00 -11.74 2.82
C GLY A 205 -18.33 -11.02 2.53
N PRO A 206 -18.30 -9.69 2.38
CA PRO A 206 -19.50 -8.88 2.20
C PRO A 206 -20.27 -9.14 0.90
N PHE A 207 -19.62 -9.73 -0.10
CA PHE A 207 -20.23 -10.04 -1.39
C PHE A 207 -19.99 -11.50 -1.78
N GLN A 208 -20.94 -12.07 -2.53
CA GLN A 208 -20.87 -13.41 -3.09
C GLN A 208 -21.06 -13.37 -4.60
N ILE A 209 -20.51 -14.33 -5.33
CA ILE A 209 -20.68 -14.43 -6.78
C ILE A 209 -22.15 -14.71 -7.11
N SER A 210 -22.69 -13.95 -8.07
CA SER A 210 -24.02 -14.20 -8.63
C SER A 210 -23.95 -14.67 -10.08
N ASP A 211 -22.99 -14.19 -10.87
CA ASP A 211 -22.84 -14.57 -12.27
C ASP A 211 -21.41 -14.40 -12.78
N ILE A 212 -21.05 -15.16 -13.84
CA ILE A 212 -19.80 -15.04 -14.58
C ILE A 212 -20.14 -14.83 -16.04
N THR A 213 -19.70 -13.72 -16.61
CA THR A 213 -19.89 -13.41 -18.02
C THR A 213 -18.80 -14.04 -18.87
N VAL A 214 -19.21 -14.82 -19.87
CA VAL A 214 -18.30 -15.49 -20.82
C VAL A 214 -18.63 -15.06 -22.24
N GLU A 215 -17.64 -14.55 -22.96
CA GLU A 215 -17.73 -14.17 -24.37
C GLU A 215 -16.58 -14.85 -25.14
N ASP A 216 -16.85 -15.45 -26.28
CA ASP A 216 -15.86 -16.15 -27.12
C ASP A 216 -14.97 -17.14 -26.30
N SER A 217 -15.59 -17.88 -25.38
CA SER A 217 -14.92 -18.84 -24.47
C SER A 217 -13.91 -18.20 -23.51
N LYS A 218 -13.98 -16.89 -23.27
CA LYS A 218 -13.18 -16.16 -22.29
C LYS A 218 -14.09 -15.53 -21.25
N ILE A 219 -13.65 -15.53 -20.00
CA ILE A 219 -14.32 -14.81 -18.92
C ILE A 219 -14.03 -13.31 -19.14
N THR A 220 -15.08 -12.53 -19.39
CA THR A 220 -15.00 -11.08 -19.60
C THR A 220 -15.54 -10.26 -18.44
N GLY A 221 -16.20 -10.92 -17.49
CA GLY A 221 -16.71 -10.23 -16.31
C GLY A 221 -17.19 -11.17 -15.22
N ILE A 222 -17.42 -10.60 -14.05
CA ILE A 222 -17.97 -11.26 -12.88
C ILE A 222 -18.93 -10.31 -12.16
N THR A 223 -20.05 -10.84 -11.70
CA THR A 223 -21.06 -10.09 -10.96
C THR A 223 -21.16 -10.59 -9.54
N LEU A 224 -21.09 -9.68 -8.59
CA LEU A 224 -21.21 -9.94 -7.16
C LEU A 224 -22.47 -9.29 -6.59
N LYS A 225 -23.10 -9.95 -5.63
CA LYS A 225 -24.24 -9.41 -4.85
C LYS A 225 -23.93 -9.44 -3.35
N PRO A 226 -24.54 -8.57 -2.53
CA PRO A 226 -24.35 -8.59 -1.10
C PRO A 226 -24.69 -9.95 -0.48
N PHE A 227 -23.90 -10.39 0.46
CA PHE A 227 -24.19 -11.54 1.31
C PHE A 227 -25.07 -11.08 2.48
N LYS A 228 -26.26 -11.68 2.62
CA LYS A 228 -27.25 -11.25 3.60
C LYS A 228 -26.86 -11.53 5.05
N ASP A 229 -26.13 -12.63 5.26
CA ASP A 229 -25.67 -13.06 6.58
C ASP A 229 -24.24 -12.64 6.88
N TYR A 230 -23.74 -11.59 6.17
CA TYR A 230 -22.42 -11.03 6.42
C TYR A 230 -22.30 -10.50 7.86
N SER A 231 -21.24 -10.88 8.55
CA SER A 231 -21.01 -10.58 9.97
C SER A 231 -20.63 -9.13 10.26
N GLY A 232 -20.26 -8.36 9.23
CA GLY A 232 -19.89 -6.95 9.31
C GLY A 232 -21.05 -6.01 8.95
N THR A 233 -20.71 -4.76 8.59
CA THR A 233 -21.70 -3.78 8.13
C THR A 233 -22.25 -4.17 6.76
N PRO A 234 -23.57 -4.31 6.59
CA PRO A 234 -24.17 -4.63 5.30
C PRO A 234 -23.83 -3.57 4.24
N PRO A 235 -23.46 -3.99 3.01
CA PRO A 235 -23.17 -3.07 1.92
C PRO A 235 -24.39 -2.26 1.47
N TYR A 236 -24.18 -1.01 1.03
CA TYR A 236 -25.23 -0.21 0.38
C TYR A 236 -25.41 -0.57 -1.10
N LEU A 237 -24.34 -0.96 -1.81
CA LEU A 237 -24.43 -1.37 -3.21
C LEU A 237 -25.22 -2.67 -3.34
N GLN A 238 -26.15 -2.72 -4.31
CA GLN A 238 -26.95 -3.90 -4.59
C GLN A 238 -26.19 -4.92 -5.44
N GLU A 239 -25.24 -4.45 -6.25
CA GLU A 239 -24.47 -5.28 -7.16
C GLU A 239 -23.13 -4.60 -7.47
N ILE A 240 -22.09 -5.42 -7.63
CA ILE A 240 -20.79 -5.01 -8.18
C ILE A 240 -20.53 -5.86 -9.43
N VAL A 241 -20.21 -5.20 -10.53
CA VAL A 241 -19.86 -5.84 -11.80
C VAL A 241 -18.41 -5.53 -12.13
N PHE A 242 -17.56 -6.52 -12.20
CA PHE A 242 -16.21 -6.39 -12.72
C PHE A 242 -16.19 -6.77 -14.21
N ARG A 243 -15.50 -5.96 -15.03
CA ARG A 243 -15.22 -6.23 -16.43
C ARG A 243 -13.73 -6.22 -16.65
N TYR A 244 -13.22 -7.24 -17.33
CA TYR A 244 -11.78 -7.41 -17.54
C TYR A 244 -11.34 -6.74 -18.84
N TYR A 245 -10.24 -5.99 -18.76
CA TYR A 245 -9.63 -5.28 -19.88
C TYR A 245 -8.13 -5.59 -19.96
N PRO A 246 -7.55 -5.64 -21.19
CA PRO A 246 -6.15 -6.01 -21.36
C PRO A 246 -5.16 -4.95 -20.82
N ASP A 247 -5.58 -3.69 -20.74
CA ASP A 247 -4.76 -2.56 -20.31
C ASP A 247 -5.61 -1.37 -19.82
N ALA A 248 -4.95 -0.42 -19.16
CA ALA A 248 -5.59 0.75 -18.57
C ALA A 248 -6.19 1.71 -19.63
N LEU A 249 -5.64 1.75 -20.85
CA LEU A 249 -6.19 2.57 -21.93
C LEU A 249 -7.53 2.03 -22.39
N SER A 250 -7.65 0.72 -22.57
CA SER A 250 -8.91 0.03 -22.91
C SER A 250 -9.95 0.19 -21.79
N ALA A 251 -9.52 0.12 -20.53
CA ALA A 251 -10.37 0.38 -19.37
C ALA A 251 -10.89 1.83 -19.35
N TYR A 252 -10.02 2.80 -19.63
CA TYR A 252 -10.41 4.21 -19.74
C TYR A 252 -11.38 4.45 -20.90
N GLN A 253 -11.15 3.81 -22.06
CA GLN A 253 -12.09 3.92 -23.18
C GLN A 253 -13.47 3.36 -22.81
N ALA A 254 -13.53 2.25 -22.09
CA ALA A 254 -14.79 1.69 -21.59
C ALA A 254 -15.54 2.65 -20.64
N TYR A 255 -14.80 3.44 -19.84
CA TYR A 255 -15.40 4.52 -19.06
C TYR A 255 -15.98 5.62 -19.95
N LYS A 256 -15.24 6.06 -20.96
CA LYS A 256 -15.73 7.08 -21.93
C LYS A 256 -16.99 6.63 -22.66
N ASP A 257 -17.10 5.34 -22.96
CA ASP A 257 -18.26 4.74 -23.64
C ASP A 257 -19.43 4.45 -22.67
N GLY A 258 -19.25 4.70 -21.36
CA GLY A 258 -20.27 4.52 -20.33
C GLY A 258 -20.49 3.06 -19.91
N PHE A 259 -19.56 2.16 -20.22
CA PHE A 259 -19.66 0.75 -19.84
C PHE A 259 -19.22 0.45 -18.41
N VAL A 260 -18.39 1.32 -17.82
CA VAL A 260 -17.88 1.19 -16.46
C VAL A 260 -17.90 2.53 -15.73
N GLN A 261 -17.90 2.50 -14.41
CA GLN A 261 -17.89 3.67 -13.51
C GLN A 261 -16.58 3.79 -12.73
N GLY A 262 -15.79 2.73 -12.66
CA GLY A 262 -14.49 2.69 -12.01
C GLY A 262 -13.41 2.13 -12.92
N ILE A 263 -12.16 2.54 -12.69
CA ILE A 263 -10.98 2.05 -13.40
C ILE A 263 -9.95 1.67 -12.35
N SER A 264 -9.62 0.39 -12.27
CA SER A 264 -8.82 -0.19 -11.20
C SER A 264 -7.41 0.37 -11.09
N GLU A 265 -6.85 0.88 -12.19
CA GLU A 265 -5.49 1.41 -12.21
C GLU A 265 -5.36 2.52 -13.27
N ILE A 266 -4.77 3.65 -12.86
CA ILE A 266 -4.42 4.76 -13.74
C ILE A 266 -2.90 4.92 -13.73
N PRO A 267 -2.20 4.42 -14.75
CA PRO A 267 -0.75 4.60 -14.85
C PRO A 267 -0.40 6.08 -15.08
N ASN A 268 0.81 6.47 -14.68
CA ASN A 268 1.29 7.86 -14.76
C ASN A 268 1.21 8.45 -16.17
N SER A 269 1.36 7.63 -17.21
CA SER A 269 1.23 8.05 -18.61
C SER A 269 -0.19 8.47 -19.00
N LEU A 270 -1.21 7.85 -18.39
CA LEU A 270 -2.63 8.12 -18.68
C LEU A 270 -3.22 9.20 -17.75
N LEU A 271 -2.58 9.44 -16.60
CA LEU A 271 -3.10 10.32 -15.56
C LEU A 271 -3.42 11.75 -16.04
N PRO A 272 -2.60 12.44 -16.87
CA PRO A 272 -2.94 13.78 -17.38
C PRO A 272 -4.25 13.81 -18.17
N THR A 273 -4.54 12.73 -18.91
CA THR A 273 -5.78 12.59 -19.68
C THR A 273 -6.97 12.39 -18.74
N VAL A 274 -6.84 11.48 -17.76
CA VAL A 274 -7.89 11.17 -16.79
C VAL A 274 -8.21 12.35 -15.88
N LEU A 275 -7.21 13.15 -15.49
CA LEU A 275 -7.39 14.39 -14.71
C LEU A 275 -8.23 15.46 -15.44
N SER A 276 -8.36 15.38 -16.76
CA SER A 276 -9.23 16.30 -17.53
C SER A 276 -10.72 15.92 -17.49
N GLU A 277 -11.05 14.72 -16.97
CA GLU A 277 -12.45 14.27 -16.85
C GLU A 277 -13.08 14.86 -15.59
N THR A 278 -14.13 15.66 -15.77
CA THR A 278 -14.79 16.37 -14.65
C THR A 278 -15.67 15.46 -13.79
N ASP A 279 -16.10 14.33 -14.34
CA ASP A 279 -17.00 13.38 -13.70
C ASP A 279 -16.22 12.23 -13.01
N LEU A 280 -14.89 12.19 -13.11
CA LEU A 280 -14.04 11.23 -12.41
C LEU A 280 -13.40 11.84 -11.15
N SER A 281 -13.49 11.11 -10.06
CA SER A 281 -12.70 11.34 -8.84
C SER A 281 -11.48 10.42 -8.86
N ILE A 282 -10.29 10.98 -8.66
CA ILE A 282 -9.06 10.21 -8.57
C ILE A 282 -8.69 10.08 -7.10
N TYR A 283 -8.48 8.85 -6.68
CA TYR A 283 -7.99 8.48 -5.36
C TYR A 283 -6.58 7.96 -5.50
N SER A 284 -5.67 8.54 -4.75
CA SER A 284 -4.26 8.15 -4.76
C SER A 284 -3.88 7.57 -3.41
N GLY A 285 -3.25 6.41 -3.43
CA GLY A 285 -2.73 5.75 -2.25
C GLY A 285 -1.28 5.34 -2.46
N ARG A 286 -0.53 5.14 -1.39
CA ARG A 286 0.82 4.61 -1.47
C ARG A 286 0.78 3.11 -1.28
N LEU A 287 1.47 2.42 -2.18
CA LEU A 287 1.80 1.02 -1.99
C LEU A 287 2.97 0.89 -0.99
N PRO A 288 3.12 -0.23 -0.30
CA PRO A 288 4.25 -0.48 0.59
C PRO A 288 5.53 -0.77 -0.21
N GLN A 289 5.90 0.17 -1.07
CA GLN A 289 7.08 0.14 -1.93
C GLN A 289 7.92 1.38 -1.72
N ILE A 290 9.24 1.22 -1.74
CA ILE A 290 10.19 2.34 -1.72
C ILE A 290 11.28 2.12 -2.75
N SER A 291 11.46 3.12 -3.63
CA SER A 291 12.62 3.18 -4.51
C SER A 291 13.79 3.80 -3.76
N MET A 292 14.96 3.16 -3.82
CA MET A 292 16.17 3.63 -3.15
C MET A 292 17.43 3.18 -3.85
N VAL A 293 18.55 3.82 -3.50
CA VAL A 293 19.87 3.30 -3.84
C VAL A 293 20.47 2.61 -2.61
N LEU A 294 20.61 1.29 -2.67
CA LEU A 294 21.38 0.52 -1.70
C LEU A 294 22.88 0.80 -1.91
N LEU A 295 23.60 0.91 -0.82
CA LEU A 295 25.05 1.12 -0.81
C LEU A 295 25.71 -0.09 -0.13
N ASN A 296 26.65 -0.76 -0.80
CA ASN A 296 27.40 -1.85 -0.18
C ASN A 296 28.49 -1.26 0.74
N LEU A 297 28.21 -1.21 2.03
CA LEU A 297 29.11 -0.58 3.01
C LEU A 297 30.36 -1.43 3.32
N ASN A 298 30.39 -2.69 2.90
CA ASN A 298 31.52 -3.59 3.12
C ASN A 298 32.35 -3.87 1.85
N ASP A 299 32.01 -3.28 0.70
CA ASP A 299 32.78 -3.47 -0.54
C ASP A 299 34.13 -2.75 -0.41
N PRO A 300 35.28 -3.50 -0.51
CA PRO A 300 36.62 -2.91 -0.39
C PRO A 300 36.99 -1.99 -1.55
N GLY A 301 36.26 -2.06 -2.68
CA GLY A 301 36.46 -1.19 -3.85
C GLY A 301 35.95 0.23 -3.63
N VAL A 302 35.02 0.42 -2.69
CA VAL A 302 34.38 1.70 -2.40
C VAL A 302 34.36 2.07 -0.92
N PRO A 303 35.52 2.06 -0.22
CA PRO A 303 35.59 2.26 1.22
C PRO A 303 35.08 3.63 1.68
N PHE A 304 34.97 4.59 0.78
CA PHE A 304 34.39 5.92 1.03
C PHE A 304 32.88 5.85 1.39
N LEU A 305 32.18 4.80 0.99
CA LEU A 305 30.77 4.60 1.34
C LEU A 305 30.58 4.32 2.85
N GLN A 306 31.64 4.01 3.60
CA GLN A 306 31.56 3.89 5.06
C GLN A 306 31.43 5.26 5.77
N ASP A 307 31.76 6.36 5.08
CA ASP A 307 31.62 7.71 5.63
C ASP A 307 30.18 8.21 5.44
N ALA A 308 29.47 8.46 6.55
CA ALA A 308 28.08 8.93 6.51
C ALA A 308 27.93 10.31 5.86
N GLU A 309 28.94 11.20 5.97
CA GLU A 309 28.88 12.51 5.32
C GLU A 309 29.00 12.40 3.81
N ILE A 310 29.75 11.41 3.29
CA ILE A 310 29.77 11.12 1.85
C ILE A 310 28.41 10.58 1.39
N ARG A 311 27.80 9.64 2.14
CA ARG A 311 26.46 9.13 1.80
C ARG A 311 25.41 10.24 1.80
N LYS A 312 25.50 11.15 2.77
CA LYS A 312 24.66 12.34 2.84
C LYS A 312 24.87 13.25 1.63
N ALA A 313 26.12 13.49 1.24
CA ALA A 313 26.44 14.27 0.04
C ALA A 313 25.91 13.62 -1.24
N LEU A 314 25.97 12.28 -1.35
CA LEU A 314 25.38 11.55 -2.47
C LEU A 314 23.86 11.77 -2.53
N LEU A 315 23.15 11.71 -1.40
CA LEU A 315 21.69 11.93 -1.37
C LEU A 315 21.33 13.39 -1.66
N MET A 316 22.06 14.36 -1.09
CA MET A 316 21.88 15.79 -1.36
C MET A 316 22.17 16.14 -2.82
N GLY A 317 23.02 15.37 -3.48
CA GLY A 317 23.36 15.54 -4.90
C GLY A 317 22.28 15.06 -5.85
N ILE A 318 21.29 14.28 -5.43
CA ILE A 318 20.22 13.77 -6.29
C ILE A 318 19.02 14.72 -6.26
N ASN A 319 18.64 15.28 -7.41
CA ASN A 319 17.43 16.09 -7.53
C ASN A 319 16.18 15.19 -7.61
N ARG A 320 15.81 14.63 -6.45
CA ARG A 320 14.67 13.69 -6.34
C ARG A 320 13.35 14.34 -6.80
N GLN A 321 13.15 15.65 -6.55
CA GLN A 321 11.93 16.33 -7.00
C GLN A 321 11.85 16.44 -8.54
N ARG A 322 12.98 16.71 -9.21
CA ARG A 322 13.03 16.69 -10.67
C ARG A 322 12.72 15.29 -11.21
N LEU A 323 13.31 14.28 -10.59
CA LEU A 323 13.08 12.87 -10.95
C LEU A 323 11.60 12.52 -10.84
N VAL A 324 10.94 12.88 -9.72
CA VAL A 324 9.49 12.67 -9.53
C VAL A 324 8.68 13.41 -10.59
N ASN A 325 9.02 14.65 -10.91
CA ASN A 325 8.27 15.46 -11.88
C ASN A 325 8.40 14.93 -13.31
N GLU A 326 9.64 14.57 -13.74
CA GLU A 326 9.92 14.19 -15.13
C GLU A 326 9.59 12.74 -15.45
N ILE A 327 9.74 11.82 -14.47
CA ILE A 327 9.52 10.38 -14.69
C ILE A 327 8.11 9.97 -14.25
N PHE A 328 7.62 10.52 -13.14
CA PHE A 328 6.35 10.11 -12.53
C PHE A 328 5.23 11.15 -12.69
N ASN A 329 5.43 12.22 -13.48
CA ASN A 329 4.43 13.30 -13.62
C ASN A 329 3.96 13.88 -12.28
N GLY A 330 4.85 13.92 -11.28
CA GLY A 330 4.54 14.34 -9.92
C GLY A 330 3.88 13.27 -9.04
N GLN A 331 3.69 12.05 -9.55
CA GLN A 331 2.99 10.96 -8.85
C GLN A 331 3.97 10.01 -8.13
N ALA A 332 4.77 10.58 -7.26
CA ALA A 332 5.55 9.87 -6.26
C ALA A 332 5.80 10.81 -5.07
N ILE A 333 6.01 10.27 -3.89
CA ILE A 333 6.24 11.04 -2.68
C ILE A 333 7.71 10.89 -2.28
N LEU A 334 8.41 12.00 -2.04
CA LEU A 334 9.82 11.97 -1.62
C LEU A 334 9.96 11.18 -0.31
N ALA A 335 10.82 10.17 -0.32
CA ALA A 335 11.07 9.35 0.84
C ALA A 335 12.00 10.08 1.83
N LYS A 336 11.60 10.10 3.11
CA LYS A 336 12.43 10.59 4.22
C LYS A 336 13.20 9.48 4.91
N GLY A 337 12.74 8.25 4.77
CA GLY A 337 13.27 7.05 5.42
C GLY A 337 12.62 5.80 4.85
N VAL A 338 12.71 4.70 5.57
CA VAL A 338 12.26 3.37 5.14
C VAL A 338 10.95 2.91 5.79
N VAL A 339 10.39 3.68 6.70
CA VAL A 339 9.04 3.48 7.24
C VAL A 339 8.10 4.42 6.52
N PHE A 340 6.93 3.90 6.10
CA PHE A 340 5.98 4.65 5.27
C PHE A 340 5.24 5.71 6.08
N PRO A 341 5.07 6.93 5.54
CA PRO A 341 4.10 7.89 6.06
C PRO A 341 2.70 7.25 6.14
N GLU A 342 1.86 7.71 7.06
CA GLU A 342 0.53 7.15 7.39
C GLU A 342 0.56 5.81 8.14
N SER A 343 1.71 5.11 8.22
CA SER A 343 1.88 3.99 9.15
C SER A 343 1.87 4.50 10.60
N TRP A 344 1.31 3.72 11.51
CA TRP A 344 1.33 4.01 12.94
C TRP A 344 2.75 4.19 13.51
N ALA A 345 3.77 3.60 12.85
CA ALA A 345 5.17 3.66 13.26
C ALA A 345 5.95 4.83 12.63
N TYR A 346 5.34 5.64 11.75
CA TYR A 346 6.07 6.68 11.03
C TYR A 346 6.49 7.86 11.92
N LEU A 347 7.73 8.30 11.78
CA LEU A 347 8.27 9.48 12.47
C LEU A 347 8.06 10.73 11.60
N GLU A 348 6.97 11.47 11.84
CA GLU A 348 6.62 12.67 11.08
C GLU A 348 7.69 13.78 11.15
N THR A 349 8.36 13.90 12.31
CA THR A 349 9.38 14.93 12.56
C THR A 349 10.74 14.61 11.97
N LEU A 350 10.85 13.51 11.20
CA LEU A 350 12.10 13.13 10.55
C LEU A 350 12.55 14.24 9.58
N ALA A 351 13.79 14.71 9.75
CA ALA A 351 14.35 15.74 8.88
C ALA A 351 14.53 15.20 7.46
N THR A 352 14.16 16.01 6.46
CA THR A 352 14.47 15.75 5.06
C THR A 352 15.91 16.09 4.74
N VAL A 353 16.53 15.29 3.89
CA VAL A 353 17.77 15.63 3.22
C VAL A 353 17.38 16.27 1.89
N ASP A 354 17.41 17.59 1.80
CA ASP A 354 17.01 18.32 0.61
C ASP A 354 18.11 18.32 -0.45
N TYR A 355 17.73 18.53 -1.72
CA TYR A 355 18.68 18.71 -2.81
C TYR A 355 19.47 20.00 -2.63
N ASP A 356 20.79 19.87 -2.48
CA ASP A 356 21.71 20.98 -2.29
C ASP A 356 23.10 20.60 -2.82
N VAL A 357 23.37 20.97 -4.07
CA VAL A 357 24.63 20.65 -4.75
C VAL A 357 25.83 21.36 -4.11
N GLU A 358 25.64 22.60 -3.61
CA GLU A 358 26.71 23.36 -2.98
C GLU A 358 27.13 22.74 -1.64
N GLN A 359 26.15 22.38 -0.82
CA GLN A 359 26.41 21.70 0.44
C GLN A 359 26.96 20.27 0.23
N ALA A 360 26.46 19.53 -0.77
CA ALA A 360 27.01 18.24 -1.17
C ALA A 360 28.49 18.35 -1.57
N ALA A 361 28.81 19.33 -2.41
CA ALA A 361 30.20 19.60 -2.84
C ALA A 361 31.09 20.00 -1.65
N PHE A 362 30.57 20.76 -0.69
CA PHE A 362 31.27 21.12 0.54
C PHE A 362 31.58 19.88 1.40
N LEU A 363 30.59 19.01 1.65
CA LEU A 363 30.78 17.77 2.43
C LEU A 363 31.84 16.85 1.79
N LEU A 364 31.79 16.68 0.46
CA LEU A 364 32.78 15.88 -0.25
C LEU A 364 34.19 16.46 -0.12
N LYS A 365 34.32 17.80 -0.14
CA LYS A 365 35.59 18.48 0.07
C LYS A 365 36.11 18.31 1.51
N GLU A 366 35.26 18.44 2.52
CA GLU A 366 35.63 18.20 3.92
C GLU A 366 36.05 16.75 4.16
N ALA A 367 35.43 15.78 3.47
CA ALA A 367 35.84 14.38 3.46
C ALA A 367 37.17 14.15 2.73
N GLY A 368 37.77 15.20 2.15
CA GLY A 368 39.07 15.17 1.46
C GLY A 368 39.01 14.89 -0.04
N TYR A 369 37.81 14.83 -0.64
CA TYR A 369 37.63 14.63 -2.07
C TYR A 369 37.60 15.97 -2.81
N VAL A 370 38.68 16.34 -3.48
CA VAL A 370 38.83 17.56 -4.25
C VAL A 370 38.77 17.29 -5.75
N VAL A 371 38.24 18.23 -6.50
CA VAL A 371 38.17 18.16 -7.96
C VAL A 371 39.57 18.32 -8.54
N THR A 372 39.99 17.38 -9.40
CA THR A 372 41.29 17.41 -10.10
C THR A 372 41.07 17.17 -11.59
N GLY A 373 41.83 17.86 -12.42
CA GLY A 373 41.78 17.74 -13.89
C GLY A 373 40.93 18.78 -14.57
N ASP A 374 41.38 19.26 -15.75
CA ASP A 374 40.69 20.31 -16.52
C ASP A 374 39.68 19.76 -17.56
N GLN A 375 39.90 18.51 -18.00
CA GLN A 375 39.08 17.87 -19.04
C GLN A 375 38.41 16.60 -18.57
N ASN A 376 37.37 16.51 -17.94
CA ASN A 376 36.68 15.46 -17.19
C ASN A 376 37.08 15.46 -15.71
N PRO A 377 36.65 16.47 -14.97
CA PRO A 377 37.01 16.59 -13.57
C PRO A 377 36.37 15.47 -12.75
N VAL A 378 37.20 14.69 -12.05
CA VAL A 378 36.76 13.69 -11.07
C VAL A 378 37.29 14.09 -9.71
N ARG A 379 36.49 13.89 -8.66
CA ARG A 379 36.96 14.11 -7.30
C ARG A 379 37.96 13.03 -6.89
N MET A 380 39.07 13.48 -6.32
CA MET A 380 40.16 12.63 -5.86
C MET A 380 40.46 12.89 -4.40
N LYS A 381 40.77 11.82 -3.68
CA LYS A 381 41.40 11.87 -2.36
C LYS A 381 42.68 11.08 -2.44
N GLU A 382 43.83 11.76 -2.30
CA GLU A 382 45.13 11.17 -2.65
C GLU A 382 45.09 10.61 -4.11
N ASP A 383 45.38 9.33 -4.31
CA ASP A 383 45.35 8.68 -5.64
C ASP A 383 44.02 7.94 -5.93
N LYS A 384 42.99 8.10 -5.07
CA LYS A 384 41.71 7.40 -5.19
C LYS A 384 40.62 8.33 -5.74
N ALA A 385 40.08 7.95 -6.89
CA ALA A 385 38.95 8.63 -7.49
C ALA A 385 37.65 8.29 -6.74
N LEU A 386 36.76 9.27 -6.62
CA LEU A 386 35.38 9.05 -6.17
C LEU A 386 34.60 8.47 -7.35
N ARG A 387 34.70 7.15 -7.49
CA ARG A 387 34.16 6.37 -8.61
C ARG A 387 33.50 5.11 -8.08
N PHE A 388 32.34 4.74 -8.67
CA PHE A 388 31.66 3.47 -8.38
C PHE A 388 30.69 3.06 -9.49
N VAL A 389 30.21 1.82 -9.41
CA VAL A 389 29.20 1.26 -10.30
C VAL A 389 27.83 1.34 -9.65
N LEU A 390 26.82 1.81 -10.38
CA LEU A 390 25.41 1.74 -10.04
C LEU A 390 24.75 0.64 -10.88
N SER A 391 24.49 -0.50 -10.25
CA SER A 391 23.73 -1.60 -10.85
C SER A 391 22.22 -1.31 -10.74
N TYR A 392 21.46 -1.68 -11.76
CA TYR A 392 20.00 -1.48 -11.77
C TYR A 392 19.28 -2.53 -12.61
N PRO A 393 18.00 -2.87 -12.34
CA PRO A 393 17.19 -3.76 -13.17
C PRO A 393 17.04 -3.22 -14.60
N ASP A 394 17.31 -4.05 -15.61
CA ASP A 394 17.30 -3.66 -17.04
C ASP A 394 15.87 -3.54 -17.57
N ASP A 395 15.19 -2.48 -17.16
CA ASP A 395 13.91 -2.02 -17.71
C ASP A 395 13.93 -0.50 -17.95
N ASP A 396 12.95 0.00 -18.69
CA ASP A 396 12.90 1.41 -19.10
C ASP A 396 12.79 2.38 -17.91
N LEU A 397 12.05 2.01 -16.88
CA LEU A 397 11.84 2.87 -15.71
C LEU A 397 13.13 3.02 -14.91
N HIS A 398 13.75 1.91 -14.51
CA HIS A 398 14.99 1.92 -13.74
C HIS A 398 16.14 2.55 -14.52
N ARG A 399 16.22 2.31 -15.84
CA ARG A 399 17.22 2.95 -16.71
C ARG A 399 17.09 4.47 -16.66
N ARG A 400 15.89 5.03 -16.83
CA ARG A 400 15.65 6.48 -16.78
C ARG A 400 15.99 7.08 -15.41
N ILE A 401 15.68 6.37 -14.33
CA ILE A 401 16.03 6.80 -12.96
C ILE A 401 17.56 6.79 -12.80
N ALA A 402 18.23 5.71 -13.19
CA ALA A 402 19.69 5.56 -13.06
C ALA A 402 20.45 6.62 -13.88
N GLU A 403 20.03 6.89 -15.13
CA GLU A 403 20.59 7.93 -15.99
C GLU A 403 20.42 9.34 -15.36
N SER A 404 19.25 9.61 -14.77
CA SER A 404 19.00 10.87 -14.08
C SER A 404 19.89 11.04 -12.85
N ILE A 405 20.06 10.00 -12.04
CA ILE A 405 20.94 10.00 -10.86
C ILE A 405 22.40 10.15 -11.27
N GLN A 406 22.85 9.44 -12.32
CA GLN A 406 24.21 9.55 -12.86
C GLN A 406 24.50 11.00 -13.29
N ALA A 407 23.58 11.62 -14.04
CA ALA A 407 23.72 13.00 -14.49
C ALA A 407 23.84 13.98 -13.30
N ASP A 408 23.05 13.80 -12.25
CA ASP A 408 23.13 14.61 -11.03
C ASP A 408 24.50 14.45 -10.34
N TRP A 409 24.98 13.24 -10.15
CA TRP A 409 26.28 12.97 -9.53
C TRP A 409 27.48 13.47 -10.38
N GLN A 410 27.34 13.46 -11.71
CA GLN A 410 28.34 14.07 -12.60
C GLN A 410 28.51 15.56 -12.35
N THR A 411 27.45 16.29 -11.97
CA THR A 411 27.57 17.72 -11.59
C THR A 411 28.46 17.94 -10.36
N LEU A 412 28.55 16.93 -9.50
CA LEU A 412 29.45 16.89 -8.34
C LEU A 412 30.83 16.35 -8.66
N SER A 413 31.14 16.07 -9.93
CA SER A 413 32.40 15.43 -10.37
C SER A 413 32.61 14.05 -9.74
N ILE A 414 31.54 13.28 -9.59
CA ILE A 414 31.55 11.89 -9.18
C ILE A 414 31.45 11.04 -10.46
N ASP A 415 32.31 10.05 -10.62
CA ASP A 415 32.36 9.19 -11.79
C ASP A 415 31.56 7.90 -11.52
N VAL A 416 30.36 7.80 -12.10
CA VAL A 416 29.46 6.65 -11.92
C VAL A 416 29.28 5.91 -13.22
N THR A 417 29.55 4.61 -13.20
CA THR A 417 29.27 3.70 -14.31
C THR A 417 27.91 3.02 -14.09
N LEU A 418 27.04 3.05 -15.09
CA LEU A 418 25.75 2.36 -15.06
C LEU A 418 25.91 0.90 -15.51
N GLU A 419 25.33 -0.04 -14.75
CA GLU A 419 25.35 -1.46 -15.02
C GLU A 419 23.92 -2.03 -15.05
N PRO A 420 23.31 -2.19 -16.26
CA PRO A 420 22.02 -2.85 -16.38
C PRO A 420 22.14 -4.36 -16.15
N ILE A 421 21.24 -4.94 -15.36
CA ILE A 421 21.19 -6.38 -15.05
C ILE A 421 19.78 -6.89 -15.37
N PRO A 422 19.61 -8.02 -16.05
CA PRO A 422 18.29 -8.58 -16.31
C PRO A 422 17.45 -8.71 -15.03
N VAL A 423 16.19 -8.32 -15.10
CA VAL A 423 15.29 -8.19 -13.93
C VAL A 423 15.18 -9.52 -13.16
N ASP A 424 15.06 -10.63 -13.87
CA ASP A 424 14.86 -11.98 -13.35
C ASP A 424 16.05 -12.53 -12.54
N VAL A 425 17.26 -12.03 -12.78
CA VAL A 425 18.47 -12.45 -12.06
C VAL A 425 19.08 -11.34 -11.19
N PHE A 426 18.47 -10.17 -11.13
CA PHE A 426 19.03 -9.03 -10.40
C PHE A 426 19.25 -9.34 -8.90
N VAL A 427 18.29 -9.99 -8.26
CA VAL A 427 18.40 -10.36 -6.85
C VAL A 427 19.45 -11.44 -6.67
N SER A 428 19.37 -12.55 -7.42
CA SER A 428 20.28 -13.71 -7.29
C SER A 428 21.72 -13.42 -7.65
N ASP A 429 21.94 -12.53 -8.62
CA ASP A 429 23.30 -12.28 -9.15
C ASP A 429 23.97 -11.06 -8.51
N LYS A 430 23.20 -10.12 -7.96
CA LYS A 430 23.72 -8.87 -7.38
C LYS A 430 23.43 -8.71 -5.90
N LEU A 431 22.15 -8.82 -5.47
CA LEU A 431 21.79 -8.52 -4.10
C LEU A 431 22.18 -9.62 -3.12
N ASP A 432 21.78 -10.87 -3.37
CA ASP A 432 22.05 -12.01 -2.48
C ASP A 432 23.57 -12.23 -2.28
N PRO A 433 24.41 -12.24 -3.33
CA PRO A 433 25.85 -12.39 -3.15
C PRO A 433 26.56 -11.08 -2.76
N ARG A 434 25.87 -9.95 -2.60
CA ARG A 434 26.44 -8.61 -2.37
C ARG A 434 27.44 -8.20 -3.45
N ALA A 435 27.22 -8.64 -4.70
CA ALA A 435 28.13 -8.41 -5.82
C ALA A 435 27.86 -7.07 -6.54
N TYR A 436 27.77 -5.98 -5.78
CA TYR A 436 27.52 -4.62 -6.27
C TYR A 436 28.18 -3.58 -5.36
N GLN A 437 28.37 -2.35 -5.85
CA GLN A 437 28.86 -1.19 -5.09
C GLN A 437 27.71 -0.29 -4.66
N ALA A 438 26.86 0.09 -5.61
CA ALA A 438 25.58 0.72 -5.38
C ALA A 438 24.53 0.02 -6.26
N ALA A 439 23.28 -0.11 -5.78
CA ALA A 439 22.20 -0.76 -6.50
C ALA A 439 20.90 0.04 -6.38
N LEU A 440 20.31 0.41 -7.52
CA LEU A 440 18.98 0.98 -7.57
C LEU A 440 17.95 -0.15 -7.44
N VAL A 441 17.07 -0.06 -6.45
CA VAL A 441 16.10 -1.10 -6.13
C VAL A 441 14.74 -0.50 -5.78
N ASP A 442 13.69 -1.30 -5.98
CA ASP A 442 12.39 -1.12 -5.37
C ASP A 442 12.20 -2.19 -4.29
N LEU A 443 12.23 -1.79 -3.02
CA LEU A 443 11.87 -2.69 -1.93
C LEU A 443 10.35 -2.73 -1.80
N ASN A 444 9.78 -3.92 -1.98
CA ASN A 444 8.36 -4.19 -1.79
C ASN A 444 8.16 -4.84 -0.41
N LEU A 445 7.41 -4.17 0.46
CA LEU A 445 7.12 -4.60 1.83
C LEU A 445 5.69 -5.15 1.99
N SER A 446 4.98 -5.43 0.89
CA SER A 446 3.59 -5.93 0.94
C SER A 446 3.44 -7.28 1.64
N ASN A 447 4.50 -8.07 1.69
CA ASN A 447 4.53 -9.36 2.39
C ASN A 447 4.87 -9.25 3.88
N THR A 448 5.19 -8.05 4.36
CA THR A 448 5.45 -7.73 5.76
C THR A 448 4.51 -6.61 6.18
N PRO A 449 3.25 -6.93 6.51
CA PRO A 449 2.21 -5.92 6.79
C PRO A 449 2.57 -5.00 7.96
N ASP A 450 3.23 -5.54 8.98
CA ASP A 450 3.82 -4.74 10.05
C ASP A 450 4.99 -3.89 9.50
N PRO A 451 5.16 -2.64 9.91
CA PRO A 451 6.28 -1.79 9.47
C PRO A 451 7.64 -2.22 10.04
N ASP A 452 7.83 -3.52 10.26
CA ASP A 452 9.03 -4.13 10.83
C ASP A 452 10.24 -3.99 9.89
N PRO A 453 11.24 -3.17 10.23
CA PRO A 453 12.42 -2.99 9.39
C PRO A 453 13.48 -4.11 9.56
N TYR A 454 13.27 -5.07 10.45
CA TYR A 454 14.24 -6.10 10.81
C TYR A 454 14.81 -6.88 9.61
N PRO A 455 14.00 -7.38 8.65
CA PRO A 455 14.53 -8.19 7.56
C PRO A 455 15.60 -7.46 6.73
N PHE A 456 15.45 -6.14 6.58
CA PHE A 456 16.28 -5.32 5.69
C PHE A 456 17.39 -4.56 6.39
N TRP A 457 17.31 -4.35 7.72
CA TRP A 457 18.19 -3.41 8.41
C TRP A 457 18.84 -3.94 9.68
N ASP A 458 18.44 -5.13 10.16
CA ASP A 458 19.08 -5.74 11.31
C ASP A 458 20.51 -6.23 10.96
N LEU A 459 21.43 -6.07 11.90
CA LEU A 459 22.81 -6.48 11.71
C LEU A 459 22.95 -8.01 11.50
N GLY A 460 22.07 -8.81 12.11
CA GLY A 460 22.04 -10.26 11.93
C GLY A 460 21.62 -10.69 10.52
N GLN A 461 21.00 -9.78 9.73
CA GLN A 461 20.58 -10.01 8.36
C GLN A 461 21.65 -9.63 7.31
N ALA A 462 22.84 -9.17 7.74
CA ALA A 462 23.84 -8.63 6.85
C ALA A 462 24.53 -9.68 5.95
N GLU A 463 24.74 -10.91 6.45
CA GLU A 463 25.46 -11.95 5.70
C GLU A 463 24.54 -12.81 4.83
N THR A 464 23.46 -13.33 5.40
CA THR A 464 22.57 -14.32 4.75
C THR A 464 21.12 -13.85 4.61
N GLY A 465 20.74 -12.74 5.26
CA GLY A 465 19.42 -12.14 5.18
C GLY A 465 19.34 -11.00 4.14
N GLN A 466 18.40 -10.09 4.31
CA GLN A 466 18.10 -9.04 3.34
C GLN A 466 18.71 -7.66 3.70
N ASN A 467 19.56 -7.58 4.73
CA ASN A 467 20.35 -6.36 4.94
C ASN A 467 21.43 -6.25 3.86
N TYR A 468 20.97 -5.94 2.65
CA TYR A 468 21.80 -5.86 1.47
C TYR A 468 22.88 -4.78 1.56
N SER A 469 22.63 -3.69 2.30
CA SER A 469 23.64 -2.66 2.56
C SER A 469 24.75 -3.11 3.50
N GLN A 470 24.60 -4.26 4.14
CA GLN A 470 25.50 -4.78 5.19
C GLN A 470 25.73 -3.75 6.32
N TRP A 471 24.68 -2.96 6.60
CA TRP A 471 24.74 -1.96 7.67
C TRP A 471 24.88 -2.63 9.03
N ASN A 472 25.87 -2.18 9.78
CA ASN A 472 26.17 -2.69 11.10
C ASN A 472 26.03 -1.56 12.14
N ASN A 473 24.85 -1.44 12.74
CA ASN A 473 24.59 -0.50 13.83
C ASN A 473 23.83 -1.20 14.97
N ARG A 474 24.52 -1.47 16.09
CA ARG A 474 23.93 -2.21 17.20
C ARG A 474 22.73 -1.49 17.83
N LEU A 475 22.75 -0.15 17.94
CA LEU A 475 21.64 0.62 18.52
C LEU A 475 20.38 0.58 17.65
N ALA A 476 20.54 0.58 16.32
CA ALA A 476 19.45 0.40 15.40
C ALA A 476 18.86 -1.00 15.54
N SER A 477 19.71 -2.04 15.52
CA SER A 477 19.29 -3.43 15.71
C SER A 477 18.62 -3.66 17.07
N ASP A 478 19.16 -3.17 18.16
CA ASP A 478 18.51 -3.26 19.49
C ASP A 478 17.10 -2.69 19.46
N SER A 479 16.88 -1.56 18.75
CA SER A 479 15.56 -0.94 18.66
C SER A 479 14.56 -1.81 17.91
N ILE A 480 14.96 -2.39 16.77
CA ILE A 480 14.05 -3.22 15.96
C ILE A 480 13.86 -4.62 16.55
N GLU A 481 14.91 -5.23 17.12
CA GLU A 481 14.81 -6.51 17.84
C GLU A 481 13.84 -6.41 19.03
N GLN A 482 13.93 -5.33 19.83
CA GLN A 482 13.01 -5.10 20.94
C GLN A 482 11.58 -4.82 20.46
N ALA A 483 11.39 -4.08 19.36
CA ALA A 483 10.07 -3.81 18.83
C ALA A 483 9.34 -5.09 18.40
N ARG A 484 10.05 -6.10 17.90
CA ARG A 484 9.47 -7.39 17.49
C ARG A 484 8.90 -8.22 18.65
N VAL A 485 9.43 -8.04 19.85
CA VAL A 485 8.97 -8.81 21.03
C VAL A 485 8.09 -7.99 21.99
N THR A 486 7.88 -6.71 21.69
CA THR A 486 7.07 -5.80 22.50
C THR A 486 5.66 -5.75 21.98
N THR A 487 4.65 -6.12 22.78
CA THR A 487 3.22 -6.11 22.37
C THR A 487 2.55 -4.75 22.53
N ASP A 488 3.10 -3.83 23.34
CA ASP A 488 2.57 -2.49 23.51
C ASP A 488 2.88 -1.60 22.31
N ILE A 489 1.84 -1.14 21.60
CA ILE A 489 1.96 -0.37 20.37
C ILE A 489 2.67 0.98 20.56
N TYR A 490 2.52 1.64 21.71
CA TYR A 490 3.17 2.92 21.99
C TYR A 490 4.67 2.75 22.20
N GLU A 491 5.05 1.69 22.90
CA GLU A 491 6.46 1.36 23.08
C GLU A 491 7.11 0.89 21.77
N ARG A 492 6.42 0.10 20.96
CA ARG A 492 6.86 -0.26 19.61
C ARG A 492 7.06 0.98 18.73
N THR A 493 6.10 1.92 18.77
CA THR A 493 6.21 3.20 18.04
C THR A 493 7.48 3.95 18.45
N ARG A 494 7.76 4.04 19.75
CA ARG A 494 8.96 4.70 20.26
C ARG A 494 10.25 4.03 19.76
N LEU A 495 10.28 2.71 19.76
CA LEU A 495 11.42 1.92 19.27
C LEU A 495 11.66 2.13 17.77
N TYR A 496 10.60 2.09 16.97
CA TYR A 496 10.70 2.38 15.53
C TYR A 496 11.06 3.84 15.23
N HIS A 497 10.65 4.80 16.06
CA HIS A 497 11.11 6.19 15.95
C HIS A 497 12.62 6.32 16.23
N ASN A 498 13.15 5.60 17.22
CA ASN A 498 14.59 5.56 17.49
C ASN A 498 15.37 5.00 16.30
N PHE A 499 14.92 3.87 15.74
CA PHE A 499 15.49 3.29 14.54
C PHE A 499 15.52 4.29 13.38
N GLN A 500 14.39 4.94 13.06
CA GLN A 500 14.29 5.91 11.96
C GLN A 500 15.23 7.10 12.15
N ALA A 501 15.39 7.59 13.39
CA ALA A 501 16.31 8.68 13.69
C ALA A 501 17.78 8.28 13.45
N ILE A 502 18.16 7.05 13.82
CA ILE A 502 19.50 6.51 13.57
C ILE A 502 19.72 6.30 12.07
N PHE A 503 18.75 5.70 11.38
CA PHE A 503 18.81 5.47 9.94
C PHE A 503 18.99 6.78 9.16
N ALA A 504 18.21 7.81 9.47
CA ALA A 504 18.28 9.11 8.80
C ALA A 504 19.60 9.85 9.06
N LYS A 505 20.22 9.62 10.23
CA LYS A 505 21.53 10.18 10.54
C LYS A 505 22.65 9.49 9.79
N GLU A 506 22.59 8.16 9.67
CA GLU A 506 23.67 7.37 9.10
C GLU A 506 23.51 7.10 7.59
N LEU A 507 22.27 7.11 7.08
CA LEU A 507 21.93 6.88 5.67
C LEU A 507 22.63 5.63 5.10
N PRO A 508 22.35 4.42 5.61
CA PRO A 508 22.95 3.19 5.08
C PRO A 508 22.50 2.90 3.63
N SER A 509 21.45 3.54 3.18
CA SER A 509 20.97 3.62 1.80
C SER A 509 20.44 5.02 1.52
N LEU A 510 20.15 5.31 0.25
CA LEU A 510 19.63 6.60 -0.19
C LEU A 510 18.16 6.47 -0.56
N PRO A 511 17.21 6.82 0.34
CA PRO A 511 15.78 6.79 0.04
C PRO A 511 15.44 7.81 -1.04
N LEU A 512 14.74 7.39 -2.11
CA LEU A 512 14.39 8.26 -3.21
C LEU A 512 12.93 8.72 -3.12
N PHE A 513 11.99 7.82 -3.30
CA PHE A 513 10.55 8.12 -3.30
C PHE A 513 9.72 6.87 -3.02
N TYR A 514 8.46 7.10 -2.66
CA TYR A 514 7.40 6.09 -2.59
C TYR A 514 6.53 6.23 -3.84
N PRO A 515 6.32 5.16 -4.64
CA PRO A 515 5.41 5.18 -5.77
C PRO A 515 3.96 5.33 -5.30
N VAL A 516 3.14 5.98 -6.13
CA VAL A 516 1.73 6.21 -5.87
C VAL A 516 0.89 5.37 -6.82
N TYR A 517 -0.07 4.66 -6.27
CA TYR A 517 -1.14 4.00 -7.00
C TYR A 517 -2.32 4.95 -7.17
N ASN A 518 -2.84 5.06 -8.39
CA ASN A 518 -3.99 5.89 -8.72
C ASN A 518 -5.17 5.03 -9.15
N TYR A 519 -6.31 5.27 -8.54
CA TYR A 519 -7.60 4.67 -8.80
C TYR A 519 -8.60 5.75 -9.20
N ALA A 520 -9.41 5.50 -10.21
CA ALA A 520 -10.39 6.47 -10.66
C ALA A 520 -11.81 5.89 -10.58
N VAL A 521 -12.75 6.70 -10.10
CA VAL A 521 -14.15 6.31 -9.97
C VAL A 521 -15.08 7.48 -10.26
N ASP A 522 -16.23 7.22 -10.88
CA ASP A 522 -17.26 8.23 -11.17
C ASP A 522 -17.66 8.97 -9.89
N SER A 523 -17.75 10.27 -9.97
CA SER A 523 -18.09 11.16 -8.84
C SER A 523 -19.47 10.91 -8.21
N LEU A 524 -20.34 10.15 -8.87
CA LEU A 524 -21.60 9.67 -8.33
C LEU A 524 -21.43 8.59 -7.26
N ILE A 525 -20.31 7.90 -7.25
CA ILE A 525 -19.97 6.90 -6.25
C ILE A 525 -19.40 7.64 -5.03
N GLN A 526 -20.05 7.49 -3.91
CA GLN A 526 -19.71 8.13 -2.64
C GLN A 526 -19.27 7.10 -1.60
N GLY A 527 -18.60 7.54 -0.53
CA GLY A 527 -18.10 6.67 0.52
C GLY A 527 -16.77 6.01 0.21
N VAL A 528 -16.18 6.31 -0.96
CA VAL A 528 -14.85 5.85 -1.33
C VAL A 528 -13.81 6.55 -0.45
N SER A 529 -12.95 5.77 0.19
CA SER A 529 -11.82 6.28 0.95
C SER A 529 -10.65 5.30 0.81
N MET A 530 -9.49 5.85 0.52
CA MET A 530 -8.25 5.07 0.47
C MET A 530 -7.41 5.41 1.71
N GLY A 531 -7.01 4.36 2.40
CA GLY A 531 -6.06 4.39 3.51
C GLY A 531 -4.69 3.89 3.09
N PRO A 532 -3.84 3.48 4.05
CA PRO A 532 -2.63 2.72 3.76
C PRO A 532 -3.01 1.47 2.95
N LEU A 533 -2.28 1.24 1.86
CA LEU A 533 -2.49 0.07 1.01
C LEU A 533 -1.40 -0.95 1.29
N MET A 534 -1.78 -2.20 1.54
CA MET A 534 -0.87 -3.35 1.49
C MET A 534 -0.77 -3.87 0.06
N ASP A 535 -1.88 -3.80 -0.67
CA ASP A 535 -1.91 -3.97 -2.13
C ASP A 535 -3.05 -3.14 -2.76
N THR A 536 -3.20 -3.21 -4.09
CA THR A 536 -4.20 -2.42 -4.81
C THR A 536 -5.64 -2.82 -4.51
N SER A 537 -5.89 -4.02 -3.96
CA SER A 537 -7.24 -4.49 -3.58
C SER A 537 -7.79 -3.76 -2.35
N ASP A 538 -6.90 -3.18 -1.52
CA ASP A 538 -7.29 -2.41 -0.34
C ASP A 538 -8.06 -1.12 -0.68
N ARG A 539 -8.13 -0.70 -1.95
CA ARG A 539 -9.07 0.33 -2.39
C ARG A 539 -10.52 0.02 -2.02
N PHE A 540 -10.83 -1.27 -1.84
CA PHE A 540 -12.14 -1.75 -1.40
C PHE A 540 -12.30 -1.87 0.11
N ALA A 541 -11.34 -1.45 0.92
CA ALA A 541 -11.43 -1.55 2.38
C ALA A 541 -12.70 -0.90 2.96
N THR A 542 -13.24 0.14 2.29
CA THR A 542 -14.47 0.84 2.68
C THR A 542 -15.68 0.49 1.82
N ILE A 543 -15.65 -0.59 1.03
CA ILE A 543 -16.67 -0.94 0.03
C ILE A 543 -18.10 -1.05 0.60
N THR A 544 -18.25 -1.51 1.84
CA THR A 544 -19.55 -1.58 2.51
C THR A 544 -20.18 -0.20 2.76
N SER A 545 -19.37 0.86 2.72
CA SER A 545 -19.80 2.26 2.86
C SER A 545 -20.07 2.95 1.51
N TRP A 546 -19.80 2.28 0.39
CA TRP A 546 -19.98 2.88 -0.93
C TRP A 546 -21.46 2.91 -1.33
N TYR A 547 -21.92 4.03 -1.86
CA TYR A 547 -23.28 4.20 -2.36
C TYR A 547 -23.33 5.11 -3.58
N ILE A 548 -24.41 5.00 -4.38
CA ILE A 548 -24.56 5.76 -5.61
C ILE A 548 -25.55 6.91 -5.38
N THR A 549 -25.14 8.12 -5.76
CA THR A 549 -26.00 9.30 -5.74
C THR A 549 -26.65 9.51 -7.10
N ALA A 550 -27.94 9.92 -7.12
CA ALA A 550 -28.59 10.26 -8.38
C ALA A 550 -28.04 11.58 -8.94
N ARG A 551 -27.75 11.65 -10.24
CA ARG A 551 -27.52 12.93 -10.92
C ARG A 551 -28.77 13.81 -10.73
N ARG A 552 -28.62 15.02 -10.17
CA ARG A 552 -29.69 16.02 -10.23
C ARG A 552 -29.90 16.39 -11.71
N THR A 553 -30.97 15.89 -12.33
CA THR A 553 -31.48 16.48 -13.58
C THR A 553 -31.88 17.91 -13.25
N GLN A 554 -31.12 18.90 -13.72
CA GLN A 554 -31.62 20.27 -13.80
C GLN A 554 -32.78 20.23 -14.82
N THR A 555 -33.99 20.15 -14.32
CA THR A 555 -35.16 20.50 -15.15
C THR A 555 -35.01 21.97 -15.50
N THR A 556 -34.52 22.25 -16.71
CA THR A 556 -34.70 23.55 -17.36
C THR A 556 -36.21 23.73 -17.53
N GLU A 557 -36.86 24.39 -16.57
CA GLU A 557 -38.18 24.95 -16.80
C GLU A 557 -38.03 25.96 -17.94
N THR A 558 -38.48 25.57 -19.10
CA THR A 558 -38.72 26.49 -20.23
C THR A 558 -39.78 27.50 -19.75
N PRO A 559 -39.52 28.81 -19.72
CA PRO A 559 -40.56 29.77 -19.33
C PRO A 559 -41.66 29.66 -20.38
N ALA A 560 -42.86 29.32 -19.92
CA ALA A 560 -44.09 29.41 -20.74
C ALA A 560 -44.25 30.84 -21.19
N GLY A 561 -44.07 31.09 -22.47
CA GLY A 561 -44.33 32.38 -23.10
C GLY A 561 -45.78 32.83 -22.89
N LYS A 562 -45.90 34.08 -22.46
CA LYS A 562 -47.11 34.90 -22.61
C LYS A 562 -46.95 35.79 -23.81
#